data_98d545b840ce74152cf890d8cebe7864
#
_entry.id   98d545b840ce74152cf890d8cebe7864
#
_cell.length_a   1.000
_cell.length_b   1.000
_cell.length_c   1.000
_cell.angle_alpha   90.00
_cell.angle_beta   90.00
_cell.angle_gamma   90.00
#
_symmetry.space_group_name_H-M   'P 1'
#
loop_
_entity.id
_entity.type
_entity.pdbx_description
1 polymer ?
#
loop_
_entity_poly.entity_id
_entity_poly.type
_entity_poly.pdbx_seq_one_letter_code
_entity_poly.pdbx_strand_id
1 'polypeptide(L)'
;MSAADGGRRPGRLGVGVVGAGRVGAVLGSALRAVGHAVVGASGVSDASRDRIETLLAGVPVLEVPQVVERAELVLLAVPDDALPALVRGLADTGAWQPGQIVVHTSGRYGTAVLDPARAAGAIPLALHPAMTFTGTSLDLARLEGTTFAVTAPGPVLPIGQALVVELGGEPVVVAEESRGLYHAALAHGANHLVVLVAQAAQALEAAGVDQPGRALAPLLAAALDGATRGADTGAESGTGAGAGALLGLTGPVARGDVGTVREHLAALDALAATSDAADVPPSYRALSRAATHRALAGGRLGERAARDLLDALDAPAPDPQDRHDQQDRPDPQDPHDEGRA
;
A
#
# COMPACT_ATOMS: atom_id res chain seq x y z
N MET A 1 25.42 30.09 42.02
CA MET A 1 25.69 29.28 40.85
C MET A 1 24.36 28.65 40.46
N SER A 2 23.69 29.25 39.50
CA SER A 2 22.36 28.84 39.01
C SER A 2 22.56 27.66 38.06
N ALA A 3 21.93 26.53 38.39
CA ALA A 3 21.83 25.39 37.47
C ALA A 3 21.00 25.83 36.26
N ALA A 4 21.59 25.71 35.09
CA ALA A 4 20.90 25.97 33.83
C ALA A 4 19.72 24.99 33.71
N ASP A 5 18.54 25.53 33.84
CA ASP A 5 17.28 24.91 33.43
C ASP A 5 17.38 24.70 31.93
N GLY A 6 17.65 23.45 31.53
CA GLY A 6 17.72 23.04 30.12
C GLY A 6 16.34 23.23 29.51
N GLY A 7 16.11 24.39 28.91
CA GLY A 7 14.85 24.88 28.41
C GLY A 7 14.13 23.87 27.54
N ARG A 8 13.22 23.15 28.15
CA ARG A 8 12.18 22.36 27.46
C ARG A 8 11.35 23.34 26.63
N ARG A 9 11.44 23.26 25.31
CA ARG A 9 10.59 24.11 24.46
C ARG A 9 9.14 23.79 24.77
N PRO A 10 8.27 24.80 25.03
CA PRO A 10 6.84 24.56 25.26
C PRO A 10 6.25 23.70 24.13
N GLY A 11 5.45 22.68 24.48
CA GLY A 11 4.79 21.79 23.52
C GLY A 11 5.62 20.58 23.05
N ARG A 12 6.82 20.34 23.62
CA ARG A 12 7.61 19.14 23.30
C ARG A 12 7.41 18.06 24.36
N LEU A 13 7.16 16.81 23.89
CA LEU A 13 6.76 15.68 24.73
C LEU A 13 7.91 14.67 24.88
N GLY A 14 7.88 13.91 25.99
CA GLY A 14 8.62 12.67 26.14
C GLY A 14 7.92 11.55 25.37
N VAL A 15 8.56 11.03 24.33
CA VAL A 15 8.01 10.00 23.43
C VAL A 15 8.58 8.64 23.78
N GLY A 16 7.70 7.66 24.03
CA GLY A 16 8.04 6.25 24.15
C GLY A 16 7.67 5.49 22.88
N VAL A 17 8.60 4.74 22.32
CA VAL A 17 8.36 3.94 21.10
C VAL A 17 8.19 2.48 21.47
N VAL A 18 6.98 1.95 21.35
CA VAL A 18 6.66 0.54 21.56
C VAL A 18 6.57 -0.15 20.19
N GLY A 19 7.53 -1.03 19.92
CA GLY A 19 7.68 -1.69 18.64
C GLY A 19 8.54 -0.88 17.67
N ALA A 20 9.86 -0.79 17.92
CA ALA A 20 10.82 -0.12 17.05
C ALA A 20 11.14 -0.95 15.78
N GLY A 21 10.08 -1.39 15.09
CA GLY A 21 10.14 -1.98 13.76
C GLY A 21 10.42 -0.92 12.69
N ARG A 22 10.07 -1.23 11.43
CA ARG A 22 10.29 -0.30 10.30
C ARG A 22 9.55 1.03 10.49
N VAL A 23 8.31 1.00 10.96
CA VAL A 23 7.48 2.19 11.19
C VAL A 23 7.90 2.92 12.47
N GLY A 24 7.96 2.20 13.60
CA GLY A 24 8.18 2.82 14.91
C GLY A 24 9.54 3.51 15.04
N ALA A 25 10.61 2.90 14.52
CA ALA A 25 11.94 3.51 14.56
C ALA A 25 12.02 4.78 13.69
N VAL A 26 11.41 4.77 12.49
CA VAL A 26 11.39 5.94 11.59
C VAL A 26 10.56 7.06 12.18
N LEU A 27 9.32 6.79 12.65
CA LEU A 27 8.47 7.83 13.24
C LEU A 27 9.05 8.36 14.56
N GLY A 28 9.65 7.50 15.40
CA GLY A 28 10.37 7.93 16.58
C GLY A 28 11.53 8.86 16.26
N SER A 29 12.31 8.54 15.21
CA SER A 29 13.40 9.39 14.72
C SER A 29 12.88 10.72 14.15
N ALA A 30 11.77 10.71 13.40
CA ALA A 30 11.14 11.92 12.88
C ALA A 30 10.63 12.84 14.01
N LEU A 31 9.96 12.28 15.03
CA LEU A 31 9.53 13.03 16.21
C LEU A 31 10.71 13.65 16.96
N ARG A 32 11.83 12.90 17.06
CA ARG A 32 13.07 13.45 17.65
C ARG A 32 13.65 14.60 16.82
N ALA A 33 13.62 14.49 15.50
CA ALA A 33 14.15 15.53 14.61
C ALA A 33 13.40 16.85 14.74
N VAL A 34 12.08 16.80 15.01
CA VAL A 34 11.27 18.00 15.28
C VAL A 34 11.31 18.46 16.73
N GLY A 35 12.11 17.83 17.59
CA GLY A 35 12.45 18.30 18.91
C GLY A 35 11.76 17.60 20.08
N HIS A 36 10.99 16.54 19.86
CA HIS A 36 10.50 15.69 20.96
C HIS A 36 11.66 14.87 21.57
N ALA A 37 11.52 14.53 22.85
CA ALA A 37 12.51 13.69 23.53
C ALA A 37 12.10 12.21 23.46
N VAL A 38 12.82 11.38 22.71
CA VAL A 38 12.56 9.93 22.76
C VAL A 38 13.16 9.38 24.05
N VAL A 39 12.29 9.00 25.00
CA VAL A 39 12.67 8.63 26.38
C VAL A 39 12.89 7.12 26.56
N GLY A 40 12.52 6.32 25.59
CA GLY A 40 12.73 4.88 25.58
C GLY A 40 12.14 4.24 24.33
N ALA A 41 12.68 3.11 23.94
CA ALA A 41 12.17 2.32 22.83
C ALA A 41 12.19 0.83 23.18
N SER A 42 11.21 0.06 22.67
CA SER A 42 11.19 -1.40 22.77
C SER A 42 11.30 -2.06 21.41
N GLY A 43 12.05 -3.15 21.34
CA GLY A 43 12.19 -3.97 20.13
C GLY A 43 12.50 -5.41 20.50
N VAL A 44 11.71 -6.35 19.99
CA VAL A 44 11.82 -7.78 20.34
C VAL A 44 12.88 -8.49 19.49
N SER A 45 12.94 -8.20 18.19
CA SER A 45 13.89 -8.82 17.25
C SER A 45 15.23 -8.07 17.21
N ASP A 46 16.29 -8.79 16.82
CA ASP A 46 17.61 -8.18 16.61
C ASP A 46 17.52 -7.05 15.58
N ALA A 47 16.81 -7.26 14.48
CA ALA A 47 16.57 -6.21 13.48
C ALA A 47 15.86 -4.97 14.05
N SER A 48 15.04 -5.10 15.08
CA SER A 48 14.43 -3.95 15.78
C SER A 48 15.45 -3.24 16.67
N ARG A 49 16.33 -3.99 17.33
CA ARG A 49 17.42 -3.43 18.15
C ARG A 49 18.43 -2.68 17.29
N ASP A 50 18.82 -3.24 16.15
CA ASP A 50 19.70 -2.58 15.18
C ASP A 50 19.12 -1.25 14.68
N ARG A 51 17.78 -1.21 14.47
CA ARG A 51 17.10 0.04 14.11
C ARG A 51 17.10 1.06 15.24
N ILE A 52 16.95 0.64 16.49
CA ILE A 52 17.08 1.55 17.64
C ILE A 52 18.48 2.13 17.67
N GLU A 53 19.52 1.32 17.53
CA GLU A 53 20.90 1.79 17.52
C GLU A 53 21.18 2.78 16.37
N THR A 54 20.60 2.52 15.19
CA THR A 54 20.86 3.34 14.00
C THR A 54 20.03 4.61 13.93
N LEU A 55 18.70 4.51 14.15
CA LEU A 55 17.77 5.63 13.96
C LEU A 55 17.46 6.39 15.25
N LEU A 56 17.61 5.74 16.40
CA LEU A 56 17.33 6.28 17.73
C LEU A 56 18.59 6.23 18.62
N ALA A 57 19.76 6.50 18.05
CA ALA A 57 21.03 6.42 18.74
C ALA A 57 20.98 7.13 20.11
N GLY A 58 21.43 6.42 21.17
CA GLY A 58 21.43 6.90 22.54
C GLY A 58 20.07 6.81 23.29
N VAL A 59 19.02 6.31 22.61
CA VAL A 59 17.74 6.02 23.28
C VAL A 59 17.85 4.69 24.03
N PRO A 60 17.46 4.59 25.31
CA PRO A 60 17.53 3.35 26.05
C PRO A 60 16.53 2.32 25.50
N VAL A 61 17.02 1.09 25.30
CA VAL A 61 16.16 -0.08 25.02
C VAL A 61 15.55 -0.54 26.33
N LEU A 62 14.23 -0.56 26.41
CA LEU A 62 13.48 -0.84 27.64
C LEU A 62 12.39 -1.87 27.40
N GLU A 63 11.93 -2.51 28.47
CA GLU A 63 10.70 -3.30 28.44
C GLU A 63 9.47 -2.40 28.24
N VAL A 64 8.43 -2.93 27.60
CA VAL A 64 7.25 -2.13 27.23
C VAL A 64 6.62 -1.35 28.39
N PRO A 65 6.40 -1.93 29.60
CA PRO A 65 5.86 -1.15 30.73
C PRO A 65 6.74 0.02 31.12
N GLN A 66 8.06 -0.12 31.05
CA GLN A 66 9.00 0.95 31.40
C GLN A 66 9.00 2.07 30.33
N VAL A 67 8.78 1.73 29.03
CA VAL A 67 8.61 2.72 27.96
C VAL A 67 7.35 3.54 28.22
N VAL A 68 6.24 2.87 28.55
CA VAL A 68 4.93 3.51 28.82
C VAL A 68 5.03 4.43 30.05
N GLU A 69 5.62 3.96 31.16
CA GLU A 69 5.76 4.72 32.39
C GLU A 69 6.50 6.07 32.20
N ARG A 70 7.49 6.10 31.31
CA ARG A 70 8.34 7.29 31.11
C ARG A 70 7.80 8.28 30.09
N ALA A 71 6.79 7.88 29.31
CA ALA A 71 6.35 8.63 28.15
C ALA A 71 5.13 9.52 28.43
N GLU A 72 5.13 10.74 27.91
CA GLU A 72 3.95 11.59 27.78
C GLU A 72 3.14 11.25 26.51
N LEU A 73 3.84 10.78 25.45
CA LEU A 73 3.28 10.24 24.23
C LEU A 73 3.82 8.82 24.01
N VAL A 74 2.96 7.84 23.94
CA VAL A 74 3.31 6.45 23.62
C VAL A 74 2.96 6.16 22.16
N LEU A 75 3.97 5.87 21.35
CA LEU A 75 3.80 5.44 19.96
C LEU A 75 3.79 3.91 19.91
N LEU A 76 2.64 3.34 19.58
CA LEU A 76 2.45 1.89 19.39
C LEU A 76 2.57 1.55 17.90
N ALA A 77 3.71 0.98 17.51
CA ALA A 77 4.00 0.56 16.14
C ALA A 77 4.26 -0.96 16.07
N VAL A 78 3.36 -1.72 16.68
CA VAL A 78 3.35 -3.18 16.69
C VAL A 78 2.46 -3.73 15.57
N PRO A 79 2.60 -5.03 15.20
CA PRO A 79 1.69 -5.66 14.26
C PRO A 79 0.21 -5.54 14.69
N ASP A 80 -0.69 -5.40 13.73
CA ASP A 80 -2.12 -5.20 13.96
C ASP A 80 -2.73 -6.27 14.87
N ASP A 81 -2.32 -7.53 14.69
CA ASP A 81 -2.83 -8.66 15.48
C ASP A 81 -2.35 -8.63 16.94
N ALA A 82 -1.21 -8.00 17.22
CA ALA A 82 -0.66 -7.87 18.56
C ALA A 82 -1.25 -6.66 19.33
N LEU A 83 -1.70 -5.63 18.62
CA LEU A 83 -2.11 -4.35 19.21
C LEU A 83 -3.24 -4.50 20.26
N PRO A 84 -4.36 -5.24 20.00
CA PRO A 84 -5.43 -5.33 21.00
C PRO A 84 -5.00 -6.04 22.29
N ALA A 85 -4.19 -7.08 22.18
CA ALA A 85 -3.71 -7.83 23.36
C ALA A 85 -2.71 -6.99 24.17
N LEU A 86 -1.82 -6.26 23.50
CA LEU A 86 -0.88 -5.35 24.14
C LEU A 86 -1.59 -4.24 24.94
N VAL A 87 -2.58 -3.57 24.31
CA VAL A 87 -3.30 -2.47 24.97
C VAL A 87 -4.06 -2.96 26.21
N ARG A 88 -4.72 -4.13 26.11
CA ARG A 88 -5.39 -4.76 27.27
C ARG A 88 -4.41 -5.15 28.35
N GLY A 89 -3.33 -5.84 28.02
CA GLY A 89 -2.33 -6.28 29.00
C GLY A 89 -1.71 -5.12 29.79
N LEU A 90 -1.46 -3.98 29.11
CA LEU A 90 -0.99 -2.78 29.79
C LEU A 90 -2.07 -2.15 30.68
N ALA A 91 -3.35 -2.22 30.30
CA ALA A 91 -4.45 -1.76 31.14
C ALA A 91 -4.63 -2.66 32.36
N ASP A 92 -4.56 -3.98 32.20
CA ASP A 92 -4.69 -4.96 33.29
C ASP A 92 -3.59 -4.80 34.37
N THR A 93 -2.41 -4.32 33.95
CA THR A 93 -1.29 -4.03 34.86
C THR A 93 -1.29 -2.59 35.40
N GLY A 94 -2.26 -1.76 35.00
CA GLY A 94 -2.34 -0.36 35.42
C GLY A 94 -1.21 0.53 34.87
N ALA A 95 -0.63 0.17 33.71
CA ALA A 95 0.50 0.89 33.16
C ALA A 95 0.13 2.24 32.50
N TRP A 96 -1.12 2.42 32.07
CA TRP A 96 -1.59 3.65 31.45
C TRP A 96 -1.74 4.79 32.44
N GLN A 97 -1.40 6.01 32.01
CA GLN A 97 -1.44 7.19 32.86
C GLN A 97 -2.52 8.20 32.38
N PRO A 98 -3.25 8.85 33.28
CA PRO A 98 -4.19 9.90 32.89
C PRO A 98 -3.49 11.05 32.17
N GLY A 99 -4.09 11.51 31.06
CA GLY A 99 -3.54 12.57 30.20
C GLY A 99 -2.42 12.14 29.25
N GLN A 100 -1.97 10.89 29.32
CA GLN A 100 -0.97 10.32 28.40
C GLN A 100 -1.57 10.21 26.99
N ILE A 101 -0.86 10.71 25.98
CA ILE A 101 -1.26 10.55 24.58
C ILE A 101 -0.82 9.17 24.10
N VAL A 102 -1.77 8.37 23.64
CA VAL A 102 -1.50 7.02 23.09
C VAL A 102 -1.84 7.00 21.61
N VAL A 103 -0.81 6.86 20.81
CA VAL A 103 -0.89 6.83 19.34
C VAL A 103 -0.60 5.44 18.85
N HIS A 104 -1.42 4.89 17.97
CA HIS A 104 -1.05 3.70 17.20
C HIS A 104 -0.98 4.00 15.70
N THR A 105 -0.20 3.19 14.97
CA THR A 105 0.05 3.36 13.54
C THR A 105 -0.69 2.37 12.66
N SER A 106 -1.62 1.59 13.20
CA SER A 106 -2.42 0.64 12.42
C SER A 106 -3.31 1.36 11.41
N GLY A 107 -3.32 0.88 10.18
CA GLY A 107 -4.25 1.34 9.15
C GLY A 107 -5.67 0.80 9.35
N ARG A 108 -5.77 -0.39 9.93
CA ARG A 108 -7.02 -1.15 10.10
C ARG A 108 -7.88 -0.65 11.25
N TYR A 109 -7.24 -0.31 12.38
CA TYR A 109 -7.94 0.10 13.59
C TYR A 109 -8.12 1.61 13.66
N GLY A 110 -9.24 2.06 14.23
CA GLY A 110 -9.41 3.41 14.72
C GLY A 110 -9.06 3.50 16.21
N THR A 111 -9.67 4.42 16.95
CA THR A 111 -9.34 4.62 18.37
C THR A 111 -10.00 3.62 19.32
N ALA A 112 -11.02 2.89 18.89
CA ALA A 112 -11.72 1.92 19.74
C ALA A 112 -10.80 0.81 20.30
N VAL A 113 -9.75 0.43 19.57
CA VAL A 113 -8.73 -0.52 20.05
C VAL A 113 -8.00 -0.02 21.29
N LEU A 114 -7.97 1.30 21.50
CA LEU A 114 -7.36 1.99 22.66
C LEU A 114 -8.34 2.24 23.83
N ASP A 115 -9.58 1.75 23.75
CA ASP A 115 -10.57 1.93 24.82
C ASP A 115 -10.08 1.51 26.21
N PRO A 116 -9.29 0.42 26.38
CA PRO A 116 -8.73 0.10 27.69
C PRO A 116 -7.78 1.19 28.23
N ALA A 117 -6.98 1.81 27.37
CA ALA A 117 -6.12 2.94 27.76
C ALA A 117 -6.95 4.20 28.05
N ARG A 118 -7.97 4.46 27.22
CA ARG A 118 -8.91 5.58 27.41
C ARG A 118 -9.65 5.46 28.74
N ALA A 119 -10.05 4.26 29.15
CA ALA A 119 -10.68 4.03 30.44
C ALA A 119 -9.78 4.38 31.63
N ALA A 120 -8.45 4.30 31.45
CA ALA A 120 -7.45 4.76 32.43
C ALA A 120 -7.15 6.27 32.32
N GLY A 121 -7.85 7.01 31.45
CA GLY A 121 -7.68 8.46 31.28
C GLY A 121 -6.67 8.87 30.21
N ALA A 122 -6.17 7.94 29.40
CA ALA A 122 -5.30 8.26 28.26
C ALA A 122 -6.08 8.89 27.10
N ILE A 123 -5.37 9.63 26.26
CA ILE A 123 -5.87 10.34 25.08
C ILE A 123 -5.59 9.49 23.83
N PRO A 124 -6.60 8.84 23.22
CA PRO A 124 -6.39 7.92 22.13
C PRO A 124 -6.28 8.63 20.77
N LEU A 125 -5.30 8.24 19.95
CA LEU A 125 -5.09 8.70 18.59
C LEU A 125 -4.73 7.51 17.67
N ALA A 126 -5.28 7.50 16.47
CA ALA A 126 -4.87 6.59 15.39
C ALA A 126 -4.27 7.41 14.24
N LEU A 127 -2.98 7.26 14.00
CA LEU A 127 -2.23 7.99 12.96
C LEU A 127 -1.55 6.96 12.03
N HIS A 128 -2.10 6.75 10.85
CA HIS A 128 -1.55 5.78 9.89
C HIS A 128 -0.90 6.47 8.70
N PRO A 129 0.42 6.42 8.54
CA PRO A 129 1.11 6.92 7.35
C PRO A 129 0.84 6.02 6.14
N ALA A 130 0.30 6.60 5.06
CA ALA A 130 0.00 5.88 3.82
C ALA A 130 1.26 5.74 2.95
N MET A 131 2.29 5.05 3.47
CA MET A 131 3.53 4.79 2.74
C MET A 131 4.11 3.41 3.07
N THR A 132 4.99 2.93 2.20
CA THR A 132 5.79 1.73 2.45
C THR A 132 7.08 2.10 3.16
N PHE A 133 7.31 1.49 4.33
CA PHE A 133 8.51 1.70 5.13
C PHE A 133 9.59 0.65 4.85
N THR A 134 10.80 1.10 4.55
CA THR A 134 12.00 0.26 4.48
C THR A 134 12.64 0.06 5.86
N GLY A 135 12.39 0.98 6.79
CA GLY A 135 12.97 1.01 8.13
C GLY A 135 14.38 1.59 8.15
N THR A 136 14.70 2.45 7.19
CA THR A 136 15.99 3.14 7.06
C THR A 136 15.81 4.67 7.12
N SER A 137 16.88 5.41 7.21
CA SER A 137 16.88 6.88 7.18
C SER A 137 16.32 7.48 5.89
N LEU A 138 16.27 6.72 4.80
CA LEU A 138 15.65 7.15 3.54
C LEU A 138 14.15 7.41 3.69
N ASP A 139 13.50 6.74 4.62
CA ASP A 139 12.08 6.92 4.88
C ASP A 139 11.77 8.29 5.52
N LEU A 140 12.73 8.90 6.22
CA LEU A 140 12.55 10.23 6.83
C LEU A 140 12.22 11.31 5.78
N ALA A 141 12.93 11.29 4.66
CA ALA A 141 12.66 12.23 3.56
C ALA A 141 11.32 11.92 2.84
N ARG A 142 10.84 10.67 2.90
CA ARG A 142 9.57 10.25 2.29
C ARG A 142 8.35 10.60 3.14
N LEU A 143 8.52 10.96 4.40
CA LEU A 143 7.43 11.44 5.24
C LEU A 143 6.88 12.79 4.76
N GLU A 144 7.73 13.62 4.16
CA GLU A 144 7.32 14.91 3.58
C GLU A 144 6.24 14.71 2.53
N GLY A 145 5.08 15.36 2.71
CA GLY A 145 3.92 15.21 1.84
C GLY A 145 3.19 13.86 1.93
N THR A 146 3.63 12.93 2.80
CA THR A 146 2.91 11.66 2.99
C THR A 146 1.57 11.92 3.66
N THR A 147 0.50 11.37 3.09
CA THR A 147 -0.83 11.39 3.71
C THR A 147 -0.87 10.51 4.95
N PHE A 148 -1.37 11.07 6.06
CA PHE A 148 -1.65 10.34 7.28
C PHE A 148 -3.16 10.29 7.54
N ALA A 149 -3.72 9.09 7.63
CA ALA A 149 -5.08 8.95 8.12
C ALA A 149 -5.13 9.20 9.63
N VAL A 150 -5.91 10.18 10.03
CA VAL A 150 -6.11 10.57 11.42
C VAL A 150 -7.51 10.16 11.86
N THR A 151 -7.61 9.36 12.92
CA THR A 151 -8.87 9.10 13.62
C THR A 151 -8.69 9.45 15.10
N ALA A 152 -9.59 10.25 15.62
CA ALA A 152 -9.56 10.70 17.02
C ALA A 152 -10.96 11.16 17.46
N PRO A 153 -11.26 11.17 18.77
CA PRO A 153 -12.40 11.90 19.30
C PRO A 153 -12.32 13.39 18.92
N GLY A 154 -13.46 14.03 18.62
CA GLY A 154 -13.52 15.40 18.12
C GLY A 154 -12.62 16.42 18.86
N PRO A 155 -12.66 16.49 20.21
CA PRO A 155 -11.81 17.42 20.96
C PRO A 155 -10.31 17.16 20.83
N VAL A 156 -9.91 15.95 20.46
CA VAL A 156 -8.50 15.50 20.39
C VAL A 156 -7.96 15.55 18.97
N LEU A 157 -8.83 15.58 17.97
CA LEU A 157 -8.48 15.56 16.54
C LEU A 157 -7.41 16.60 16.17
N PRO A 158 -7.45 17.87 16.65
CA PRO A 158 -6.40 18.85 16.35
C PRO A 158 -5.00 18.44 16.83
N ILE A 159 -4.89 17.65 17.91
CA ILE A 159 -3.60 17.13 18.39
C ILE A 159 -3.01 16.15 17.38
N GLY A 160 -3.84 15.22 16.88
CA GLY A 160 -3.41 14.26 15.85
C GLY A 160 -3.00 14.95 14.56
N GLN A 161 -3.76 15.95 14.11
CA GLN A 161 -3.43 16.73 12.92
C GLN A 161 -2.12 17.52 13.09
N ALA A 162 -1.91 18.15 14.25
CA ALA A 162 -0.67 18.87 14.55
C ALA A 162 0.55 17.96 14.55
N LEU A 163 0.45 16.77 15.15
CA LEU A 163 1.54 15.78 15.13
C LEU A 163 1.91 15.35 13.69
N VAL A 164 0.91 15.16 12.83
CA VAL A 164 1.16 14.81 11.42
C VAL A 164 1.87 15.94 10.68
N VAL A 165 1.41 17.19 10.85
CA VAL A 165 2.05 18.37 10.24
C VAL A 165 3.48 18.55 10.75
N GLU A 166 3.73 18.33 12.04
CA GLU A 166 5.10 18.36 12.60
C GLU A 166 6.03 17.32 11.95
N LEU A 167 5.48 16.16 11.54
CA LEU A 167 6.22 15.12 10.83
C LEU A 167 6.43 15.42 9.34
N GLY A 168 5.93 16.57 8.84
CA GLY A 168 5.97 16.92 7.40
C GLY A 168 4.88 16.26 6.57
N GLY A 169 3.94 15.54 7.19
CA GLY A 169 2.86 14.84 6.51
C GLY A 169 1.59 15.66 6.34
N GLU A 170 0.65 15.12 5.57
CA GLU A 170 -0.66 15.70 5.29
C GLU A 170 -1.76 14.95 6.04
N PRO A 171 -2.45 15.56 7.03
CA PRO A 171 -3.47 14.88 7.78
C PRO A 171 -4.79 14.79 7.01
N VAL A 172 -5.33 13.58 6.87
CA VAL A 172 -6.67 13.31 6.33
C VAL A 172 -7.51 12.62 7.39
N VAL A 173 -8.67 13.18 7.70
CA VAL A 173 -9.57 12.59 8.69
C VAL A 173 -10.28 11.37 8.10
N VAL A 174 -10.10 10.22 8.74
CA VAL A 174 -10.80 8.98 8.41
C VAL A 174 -11.68 8.57 9.59
N ALA A 175 -12.96 8.40 9.36
CA ALA A 175 -13.92 7.99 10.39
C ALA A 175 -13.58 6.57 10.91
N GLU A 176 -13.94 6.30 12.16
CA GLU A 176 -13.68 5.02 12.85
C GLU A 176 -14.18 3.83 12.01
N GLU A 177 -15.43 3.91 11.55
CA GLU A 177 -16.11 2.88 10.76
C GLU A 177 -15.52 2.69 9.36
N SER A 178 -14.81 3.69 8.85
CA SER A 178 -14.21 3.67 7.49
C SER A 178 -12.80 3.08 7.46
N ARG A 179 -12.16 2.84 8.63
CA ARG A 179 -10.78 2.36 8.71
C ARG A 179 -10.54 1.05 7.98
N GLY A 180 -11.48 0.10 8.09
CA GLY A 180 -11.37 -1.18 7.39
C GLY A 180 -11.34 -1.02 5.87
N LEU A 181 -12.23 -0.21 5.32
CA LEU A 181 -12.27 0.07 3.87
C LEU A 181 -11.03 0.86 3.42
N TYR A 182 -10.63 1.87 4.17
CA TYR A 182 -9.42 2.64 3.92
C TYR A 182 -8.19 1.75 3.81
N HIS A 183 -7.96 0.87 4.79
CA HIS A 183 -6.80 -0.02 4.79
C HIS A 183 -6.86 -1.05 3.65
N ALA A 184 -8.04 -1.62 3.38
CA ALA A 184 -8.23 -2.54 2.26
C ALA A 184 -7.95 -1.86 0.90
N ALA A 185 -8.35 -0.59 0.73
CA ALA A 185 -8.09 0.17 -0.49
C ALA A 185 -6.59 0.41 -0.72
N LEU A 186 -5.85 0.79 0.34
CA LEU A 186 -4.40 0.96 0.26
C LEU A 186 -3.68 -0.36 -0.06
N ALA A 187 -4.07 -1.45 0.62
CA ALA A 187 -3.52 -2.77 0.35
C ALA A 187 -3.82 -3.22 -1.09
N HIS A 188 -5.03 -2.98 -1.57
CA HIS A 188 -5.42 -3.30 -2.95
C HIS A 188 -4.58 -2.51 -3.96
N GLY A 189 -4.38 -1.21 -3.76
CA GLY A 189 -3.61 -0.36 -4.67
C GLY A 189 -2.10 -0.62 -4.63
N ALA A 190 -1.53 -0.77 -3.43
CA ALA A 190 -0.08 -0.88 -3.26
C ALA A 190 0.44 -2.32 -3.29
N ASN A 191 -0.16 -3.23 -2.51
CA ASN A 191 0.38 -4.58 -2.40
C ASN A 191 0.11 -5.41 -3.66
N HIS A 192 -1.09 -5.29 -4.26
CA HIS A 192 -1.38 -6.00 -5.51
C HIS A 192 -0.60 -5.43 -6.69
N LEU A 193 -0.21 -4.13 -6.67
CA LEU A 193 0.70 -3.59 -7.67
C LEU A 193 2.05 -4.32 -7.66
N VAL A 194 2.59 -4.66 -6.49
CA VAL A 194 3.85 -5.43 -6.40
C VAL A 194 3.69 -6.80 -7.03
N VAL A 195 2.57 -7.49 -6.79
CA VAL A 195 2.28 -8.79 -7.42
C VAL A 195 2.16 -8.64 -8.94
N LEU A 196 1.43 -7.63 -9.42
CA LEU A 196 1.29 -7.36 -10.85
C LEU A 196 2.63 -7.10 -11.54
N VAL A 197 3.53 -6.35 -10.89
CA VAL A 197 4.88 -6.09 -11.40
C VAL A 197 5.70 -7.38 -11.43
N ALA A 198 5.62 -8.23 -10.40
CA ALA A 198 6.32 -9.51 -10.37
C ALA A 198 5.87 -10.44 -11.50
N GLN A 199 4.56 -10.56 -11.72
CA GLN A 199 3.98 -11.35 -12.81
C GLN A 199 4.41 -10.83 -14.18
N ALA A 200 4.37 -9.52 -14.39
CA ALA A 200 4.80 -8.90 -15.64
C ALA A 200 6.30 -9.09 -15.90
N ALA A 201 7.13 -8.98 -14.85
CA ALA A 201 8.57 -9.21 -14.95
C ALA A 201 8.89 -10.66 -15.32
N GLN A 202 8.22 -11.63 -14.71
CA GLN A 202 8.37 -13.05 -15.01
C GLN A 202 7.98 -13.36 -16.49
N ALA A 203 6.89 -12.78 -16.98
CA ALA A 203 6.48 -12.94 -18.38
C ALA A 203 7.50 -12.32 -19.37
N LEU A 204 8.04 -11.15 -19.05
CA LEU A 204 9.07 -10.51 -19.86
C LEU A 204 10.39 -11.29 -19.86
N GLU A 205 10.80 -11.84 -18.73
CA GLU A 205 11.99 -12.69 -18.63
C GLU A 205 11.83 -13.95 -19.52
N ALA A 206 10.67 -14.60 -19.46
CA ALA A 206 10.34 -15.73 -20.32
C ALA A 206 10.31 -15.36 -21.82
N ALA A 207 9.99 -14.10 -22.14
CA ALA A 207 10.05 -13.56 -23.50
C ALA A 207 11.48 -13.15 -23.93
N GLY A 208 12.51 -13.38 -23.09
CA GLY A 208 13.92 -13.10 -23.41
C GLY A 208 14.36 -11.66 -23.07
N VAL A 209 13.65 -10.94 -22.21
CA VAL A 209 14.05 -9.60 -21.75
C VAL A 209 14.96 -9.71 -20.53
N ASP A 210 16.26 -9.47 -20.68
CA ASP A 210 17.27 -9.64 -19.62
C ASP A 210 17.06 -8.73 -18.38
N GLN A 211 16.45 -7.56 -18.57
CA GLN A 211 16.25 -6.56 -17.51
C GLN A 211 14.79 -6.09 -17.47
N PRO A 212 13.84 -6.96 -17.08
CA PRO A 212 12.40 -6.66 -17.14
C PRO A 212 12.01 -5.45 -16.30
N GLY A 213 12.64 -5.24 -15.15
CA GLY A 213 12.38 -4.07 -14.31
C GLY A 213 12.71 -2.74 -15.02
N ARG A 214 13.77 -2.68 -15.83
CA ARG A 214 14.10 -1.49 -16.62
C ARG A 214 13.10 -1.24 -17.76
N ALA A 215 12.56 -2.30 -18.35
CA ALA A 215 11.53 -2.17 -19.37
C ALA A 215 10.21 -1.69 -18.77
N LEU A 216 9.83 -2.20 -17.58
CA LEU A 216 8.58 -1.87 -16.91
C LEU A 216 8.58 -0.47 -16.26
N ALA A 217 9.70 -0.01 -15.72
CA ALA A 217 9.75 1.20 -14.91
C ALA A 217 9.13 2.44 -15.57
N PRO A 218 9.50 2.85 -16.81
CA PRO A 218 8.90 4.03 -17.44
C PRO A 218 7.42 3.85 -17.76
N LEU A 219 7.01 2.63 -18.13
CA LEU A 219 5.62 2.31 -18.46
C LEU A 219 4.74 2.40 -17.22
N LEU A 220 5.17 1.79 -16.12
CA LEU A 220 4.45 1.81 -14.84
C LEU A 220 4.38 3.21 -14.25
N ALA A 221 5.48 3.97 -14.31
CA ALA A 221 5.50 5.34 -13.84
C ALA A 221 4.47 6.22 -14.56
N ALA A 222 4.39 6.13 -15.90
CA ALA A 222 3.43 6.89 -16.69
C ALA A 222 1.98 6.45 -16.42
N ALA A 223 1.73 5.14 -16.30
CA ALA A 223 0.40 4.60 -16.01
C ALA A 223 -0.08 5.02 -14.61
N LEU A 224 0.79 4.93 -13.60
CA LEU A 224 0.49 5.30 -12.23
C LEU A 224 0.21 6.79 -12.11
N ASP A 225 1.08 7.65 -12.65
CA ASP A 225 0.93 9.10 -12.65
C ASP A 225 -0.38 9.55 -13.34
N GLY A 226 -0.70 8.95 -14.50
CA GLY A 226 -1.96 9.23 -15.20
C GLY A 226 -3.19 8.80 -14.41
N ALA A 227 -3.15 7.62 -13.79
CA ALA A 227 -4.26 7.10 -13.00
C ALA A 227 -4.49 7.88 -11.69
N THR A 228 -3.43 8.23 -10.96
CA THR A 228 -3.55 8.97 -9.70
C THR A 228 -4.05 10.40 -9.93
N ARG A 229 -3.50 11.13 -10.90
CA ARG A 229 -4.03 12.47 -11.27
C ARG A 229 -5.47 12.41 -11.76
N GLY A 230 -5.80 11.40 -12.55
CA GLY A 230 -7.17 11.19 -12.99
C GLY A 230 -8.13 10.92 -11.84
N ALA A 231 -7.68 10.16 -10.82
CA ALA A 231 -8.49 9.93 -9.63
C ALA A 231 -8.80 11.22 -8.87
N ASP A 232 -7.79 12.07 -8.66
CA ASP A 232 -7.96 13.36 -7.97
C ASP A 232 -8.90 14.28 -8.76
N THR A 233 -8.67 14.46 -10.07
CA THR A 233 -9.55 15.25 -10.94
C THR A 233 -10.98 14.70 -10.96
N GLY A 234 -11.16 13.38 -10.96
CA GLY A 234 -12.47 12.74 -10.92
C GLY A 234 -13.21 12.97 -9.61
N ALA A 235 -12.47 12.99 -8.49
CA ALA A 235 -13.02 13.30 -7.17
C ALA A 235 -13.45 14.78 -7.07
N GLU A 236 -12.62 15.70 -7.53
CA GLU A 236 -12.88 17.14 -7.52
C GLU A 236 -14.06 17.53 -8.42
N SER A 237 -14.15 16.94 -9.61
CA SER A 237 -15.24 17.20 -10.57
C SER A 237 -16.56 16.51 -10.23
N GLY A 238 -16.57 15.62 -9.23
CA GLY A 238 -17.76 14.85 -8.86
C GLY A 238 -18.09 13.68 -9.79
N THR A 239 -17.25 13.39 -10.80
CA THR A 239 -17.40 12.20 -11.67
C THR A 239 -16.96 10.91 -10.98
N GLY A 240 -16.29 11.02 -9.84
CA GLY A 240 -15.79 9.93 -9.02
C GLY A 240 -14.34 9.54 -9.35
N ALA A 241 -13.54 9.32 -8.30
CA ALA A 241 -12.13 9.00 -8.40
C ALA A 241 -11.84 7.77 -9.30
N GLY A 242 -12.63 6.72 -9.17
CA GLY A 242 -12.46 5.52 -9.98
C GLY A 242 -12.73 5.74 -11.48
N ALA A 243 -13.69 6.60 -11.84
CA ALA A 243 -13.97 6.96 -13.22
C ALA A 243 -12.85 7.84 -13.80
N GLY A 244 -12.37 8.82 -13.03
CA GLY A 244 -11.25 9.67 -13.41
C GLY A 244 -9.96 8.87 -13.63
N ALA A 245 -9.61 7.97 -12.74
CA ALA A 245 -8.45 7.08 -12.90
C ALA A 245 -8.48 6.28 -14.21
N LEU A 246 -9.66 5.83 -14.63
CA LEU A 246 -9.85 5.05 -15.86
C LEU A 246 -9.63 5.82 -17.16
N LEU A 247 -9.57 7.16 -17.11
CA LEU A 247 -9.23 7.97 -18.29
C LEU A 247 -7.83 7.62 -18.82
N GLY A 248 -6.92 7.16 -17.96
CA GLY A 248 -5.60 6.65 -18.32
C GLY A 248 -5.58 5.21 -18.88
N LEU A 249 -6.70 4.48 -18.86
CA LEU A 249 -6.75 3.11 -19.36
C LEU A 249 -6.58 3.08 -20.87
N THR A 250 -5.57 2.38 -21.34
CA THR A 250 -5.24 2.17 -22.75
C THR A 250 -5.14 0.66 -23.05
N GLY A 251 -4.68 0.30 -24.24
CA GLY A 251 -4.46 -1.09 -24.60
C GLY A 251 -5.69 -1.80 -25.22
N PRO A 252 -5.58 -3.12 -25.49
CA PRO A 252 -6.56 -3.84 -26.29
C PRO A 252 -7.95 -3.90 -25.64
N VAL A 253 -8.05 -4.06 -24.31
CA VAL A 253 -9.32 -4.07 -23.60
C VAL A 253 -10.07 -2.74 -23.77
N ALA A 254 -9.36 -1.62 -23.62
CA ALA A 254 -9.97 -0.29 -23.76
C ALA A 254 -10.47 -0.01 -25.20
N ARG A 255 -9.85 -0.64 -26.20
CA ARG A 255 -10.22 -0.52 -27.61
C ARG A 255 -11.20 -1.56 -28.11
N GLY A 256 -11.55 -2.57 -27.29
CA GLY A 256 -12.40 -3.67 -27.69
C GLY A 256 -11.70 -4.68 -28.64
N ASP A 257 -10.38 -4.77 -28.59
CA ASP A 257 -9.57 -5.62 -29.45
C ASP A 257 -9.52 -7.06 -28.90
N VAL A 258 -10.53 -7.83 -29.27
CA VAL A 258 -10.73 -9.22 -28.83
C VAL A 258 -9.63 -10.14 -29.35
N GLY A 259 -9.12 -9.90 -30.57
CA GLY A 259 -8.06 -10.69 -31.18
C GLY A 259 -6.80 -10.66 -30.34
N THR A 260 -6.29 -9.48 -30.05
CA THR A 260 -5.11 -9.28 -29.20
C THR A 260 -5.31 -9.86 -27.78
N VAL A 261 -6.51 -9.75 -27.19
CA VAL A 261 -6.78 -10.34 -25.87
C VAL A 261 -6.68 -11.88 -25.92
N ARG A 262 -7.18 -12.53 -26.96
CA ARG A 262 -7.03 -13.99 -27.14
C ARG A 262 -5.57 -14.41 -27.30
N GLU A 263 -4.80 -13.66 -28.09
CA GLU A 263 -3.36 -13.91 -28.26
C GLU A 263 -2.60 -13.78 -26.93
N HIS A 264 -2.91 -12.74 -26.14
CA HIS A 264 -2.33 -12.60 -24.80
C HIS A 264 -2.66 -13.79 -23.90
N LEU A 265 -3.92 -14.22 -23.89
CA LEU A 265 -4.34 -15.37 -23.08
C LEU A 265 -3.61 -16.65 -23.50
N ALA A 266 -3.51 -16.92 -24.80
CA ALA A 266 -2.79 -18.09 -25.31
C ALA A 266 -1.30 -18.09 -24.94
N ALA A 267 -0.66 -16.91 -24.99
CA ALA A 267 0.75 -16.76 -24.58
C ALA A 267 0.95 -16.96 -23.08
N LEU A 268 0.07 -16.38 -22.25
CA LEU A 268 0.15 -16.52 -20.79
C LEU A 268 -0.21 -17.93 -20.31
N ASP A 269 -1.18 -18.60 -20.94
CA ASP A 269 -1.52 -19.99 -20.65
C ASP A 269 -0.35 -20.92 -21.04
N ALA A 270 0.38 -20.63 -22.14
CA ALA A 270 1.60 -21.35 -22.50
C ALA A 270 2.74 -21.13 -21.51
N LEU A 271 2.92 -19.90 -20.99
CA LEU A 271 3.88 -19.61 -19.94
C LEU A 271 3.56 -20.41 -18.67
N ALA A 272 2.30 -20.41 -18.23
CA ALA A 272 1.87 -21.13 -17.04
C ALA A 272 2.06 -22.66 -17.15
N ALA A 273 1.95 -23.21 -18.36
CA ALA A 273 2.16 -24.65 -18.61
C ALA A 273 3.64 -25.07 -18.52
N THR A 274 4.59 -24.14 -18.67
CA THR A 274 6.03 -24.42 -18.76
C THR A 274 6.86 -23.83 -17.61
N SER A 275 6.22 -23.10 -16.70
CA SER A 275 6.88 -22.41 -15.58
C SER A 275 6.01 -22.41 -14.33
N ASP A 276 6.50 -21.80 -13.25
CA ASP A 276 5.76 -21.58 -11.99
C ASP A 276 4.82 -20.35 -12.01
N ALA A 277 4.44 -19.86 -13.22
CA ALA A 277 3.59 -18.70 -13.44
C ALA A 277 2.08 -19.03 -13.49
N ALA A 278 1.62 -20.04 -12.78
CA ALA A 278 0.23 -20.50 -12.83
C ALA A 278 -0.80 -19.45 -12.38
N ASP A 279 -0.38 -18.44 -11.62
CA ASP A 279 -1.21 -17.33 -11.14
C ASP A 279 -1.35 -16.17 -12.14
N VAL A 280 -0.55 -16.12 -13.20
CA VAL A 280 -0.54 -15.01 -14.18
C VAL A 280 -1.81 -14.98 -15.04
N PRO A 281 -2.23 -16.10 -15.71
CA PRO A 281 -3.43 -16.09 -16.54
C PRO A 281 -4.71 -15.74 -15.75
N PRO A 282 -4.97 -16.30 -14.55
CA PRO A 282 -6.13 -15.91 -13.75
C PRO A 282 -6.13 -14.41 -13.37
N SER A 283 -4.97 -13.86 -13.02
CA SER A 283 -4.82 -12.43 -12.69
C SER A 283 -5.11 -11.55 -13.89
N TYR A 284 -4.56 -11.90 -15.06
CA TYR A 284 -4.83 -11.18 -16.32
C TYR A 284 -6.33 -11.20 -16.67
N ARG A 285 -6.99 -12.37 -16.58
CA ARG A 285 -8.43 -12.52 -16.86
C ARG A 285 -9.25 -11.67 -15.90
N ALA A 286 -8.95 -11.69 -14.60
CA ALA A 286 -9.68 -10.93 -13.58
C ALA A 286 -9.58 -9.41 -13.80
N LEU A 287 -8.36 -8.90 -14.04
CA LEU A 287 -8.13 -7.48 -14.28
C LEU A 287 -8.73 -7.01 -15.61
N SER A 288 -8.60 -7.80 -16.69
CA SER A 288 -9.19 -7.49 -17.99
C SER A 288 -10.72 -7.47 -17.93
N ARG A 289 -11.33 -8.38 -17.16
CA ARG A 289 -12.79 -8.37 -16.91
C ARG A 289 -13.21 -7.12 -16.16
N ALA A 290 -12.51 -6.75 -15.09
CA ALA A 290 -12.77 -5.52 -14.36
C ALA A 290 -12.62 -4.27 -15.23
N ALA A 291 -11.58 -4.22 -16.07
CA ALA A 291 -11.35 -3.14 -17.04
C ALA A 291 -12.49 -3.04 -18.07
N THR A 292 -12.97 -4.18 -18.60
CA THR A 292 -14.09 -4.24 -19.56
C THR A 292 -15.36 -3.68 -18.94
N HIS A 293 -15.75 -4.15 -17.75
CA HIS A 293 -16.95 -3.66 -17.06
C HIS A 293 -16.87 -2.15 -16.76
N ARG A 294 -15.72 -1.67 -16.33
CA ARG A 294 -15.54 -0.25 -16.03
C ARG A 294 -15.51 0.61 -17.30
N ALA A 295 -14.90 0.14 -18.39
CA ALA A 295 -14.90 0.83 -19.66
C ALA A 295 -16.30 0.91 -20.28
N LEU A 296 -17.10 -0.14 -20.14
CA LEU A 296 -18.52 -0.16 -20.55
C LEU A 296 -19.34 0.83 -19.71
N ALA A 297 -19.25 0.75 -18.39
CA ALA A 297 -19.96 1.65 -17.49
C ALA A 297 -19.62 3.13 -17.71
N GLY A 298 -18.37 3.42 -18.07
CA GLY A 298 -17.89 4.76 -18.42
C GLY A 298 -18.19 5.20 -19.87
N GLY A 299 -18.92 4.40 -20.65
CA GLY A 299 -19.26 4.73 -22.05
C GLY A 299 -18.09 4.73 -23.03
N ARG A 300 -16.92 4.18 -22.62
CA ARG A 300 -15.69 4.10 -23.46
C ARG A 300 -15.66 2.86 -24.35
N LEU A 301 -16.48 1.87 -24.04
CA LEU A 301 -16.60 0.62 -24.77
C LEU A 301 -18.08 0.37 -25.08
N GLY A 302 -18.41 -0.02 -26.33
CA GLY A 302 -19.76 -0.36 -26.70
C GLY A 302 -20.16 -1.76 -26.18
N GLU A 303 -21.47 -1.98 -25.95
CA GLU A 303 -22.00 -3.23 -25.38
C GLU A 303 -21.58 -4.51 -26.15
N ARG A 304 -21.53 -4.43 -27.48
CA ARG A 304 -21.13 -5.58 -28.32
C ARG A 304 -19.65 -5.94 -28.06
N ALA A 305 -18.76 -4.96 -28.13
CA ALA A 305 -17.33 -5.18 -27.90
C ALA A 305 -17.07 -5.64 -26.45
N ALA A 306 -17.79 -5.11 -25.48
CA ALA A 306 -17.69 -5.58 -24.10
C ALA A 306 -18.11 -7.05 -23.96
N ARG A 307 -19.19 -7.45 -24.61
CA ARG A 307 -19.66 -8.86 -24.61
C ARG A 307 -18.64 -9.77 -25.24
N ASP A 308 -18.16 -9.42 -26.46
CA ASP A 308 -17.16 -10.21 -27.20
C ASP A 308 -15.85 -10.38 -26.39
N LEU A 309 -15.43 -9.34 -25.62
CA LEU A 309 -14.28 -9.42 -24.72
C LEU A 309 -14.55 -10.34 -23.53
N LEU A 310 -15.71 -10.24 -22.90
CA LEU A 310 -16.06 -11.09 -21.77
C LEU A 310 -16.14 -12.56 -22.18
N ASP A 311 -16.74 -12.86 -23.33
CA ASP A 311 -16.77 -14.21 -23.89
C ASP A 311 -15.37 -14.76 -24.14
N ALA A 312 -14.45 -13.94 -24.65
CA ALA A 312 -13.05 -14.32 -24.84
C ALA A 312 -12.32 -14.58 -23.51
N LEU A 313 -12.61 -13.79 -22.48
CA LEU A 313 -12.00 -13.94 -21.14
C LEU A 313 -12.57 -15.16 -20.37
N ASP A 314 -13.77 -15.63 -20.71
CA ASP A 314 -14.43 -16.80 -20.12
C ASP A 314 -14.09 -18.10 -20.84
N ALA A 315 -13.55 -18.02 -22.06
CA ALA A 315 -13.16 -19.19 -22.82
C ALA A 315 -12.09 -20.01 -22.06
N PRO A 316 -12.22 -21.34 -21.99
CA PRO A 316 -11.19 -22.19 -21.43
C PRO A 316 -9.89 -22.07 -22.23
N ALA A 317 -8.76 -22.37 -21.58
CA ALA A 317 -7.49 -22.47 -22.28
C ALA A 317 -7.61 -23.51 -23.41
N PRO A 318 -7.09 -23.22 -24.62
CA PRO A 318 -7.14 -24.16 -25.71
C PRO A 318 -6.37 -25.46 -25.35
N ASP A 319 -6.98 -26.61 -25.68
CA ASP A 319 -6.36 -27.89 -25.42
C ASP A 319 -4.98 -27.94 -26.13
N PRO A 320 -3.91 -28.42 -25.46
CA PRO A 320 -2.60 -28.56 -26.07
C PRO A 320 -2.61 -29.37 -27.37
N GLN A 321 -3.58 -30.27 -27.57
CA GLN A 321 -3.72 -31.09 -28.78
C GLN A 321 -4.25 -30.28 -29.97
N ASP A 322 -5.07 -29.24 -29.78
CA ASP A 322 -5.59 -28.40 -30.87
C ASP A 322 -4.53 -27.53 -31.56
N ARG A 323 -3.37 -27.37 -30.94
CA ARG A 323 -2.25 -26.58 -31.50
C ARG A 323 -1.44 -27.31 -32.57
N HIS A 324 -1.39 -28.64 -32.53
CA HIS A 324 -0.67 -29.43 -33.54
C HIS A 324 -1.39 -29.45 -34.90
N ASP A 325 -2.72 -29.44 -34.88
CA ASP A 325 -3.53 -29.50 -36.12
C ASP A 325 -3.54 -28.16 -36.91
N GLN A 326 -3.16 -27.04 -36.28
CA GLN A 326 -3.07 -25.75 -36.98
C GLN A 326 -1.71 -25.49 -37.62
N GLN A 327 -0.64 -26.13 -37.15
CA GLN A 327 0.71 -26.02 -37.75
C GLN A 327 0.90 -26.95 -38.98
N ASP A 328 0.09 -27.99 -39.08
CA ASP A 328 0.15 -28.95 -40.20
C ASP A 328 -0.81 -28.63 -41.34
N ARG A 329 -1.47 -27.50 -41.37
CA ARG A 329 -2.26 -27.09 -42.53
C ARG A 329 -1.28 -26.62 -43.63
N PRO A 330 -1.23 -27.32 -44.79
CA PRO A 330 -0.42 -26.87 -45.92
C PRO A 330 -0.92 -25.49 -46.37
N ASP A 331 0.02 -24.61 -46.63
CA ASP A 331 -0.19 -23.27 -47.21
C ASP A 331 -1.11 -23.40 -48.45
N PRO A 332 -2.20 -22.63 -48.59
CA PRO A 332 -3.01 -22.63 -49.79
C PRO A 332 -2.12 -22.21 -50.96
N GLN A 333 -1.86 -23.12 -51.87
CA GLN A 333 -1.05 -22.93 -53.07
C GLN A 333 -1.47 -21.65 -53.79
N ASP A 334 -0.49 -20.78 -54.03
CA ASP A 334 -0.58 -19.57 -54.87
C ASP A 334 -1.01 -20.00 -56.31
N PRO A 335 -2.15 -19.50 -56.86
CA PRO A 335 -2.65 -19.92 -58.16
C PRO A 335 -1.98 -19.26 -59.35
N HIS A 336 -0.74 -18.77 -59.25
CA HIS A 336 -0.04 -18.07 -60.34
C HIS A 336 1.25 -18.77 -60.81
N ASP A 337 1.19 -20.06 -61.17
CA ASP A 337 2.25 -20.62 -62.02
C ASP A 337 1.67 -21.60 -63.10
N GLU A 338 0.78 -21.08 -63.94
CA GLU A 338 0.52 -21.68 -65.25
C GLU A 338 0.70 -20.63 -66.33
N GLY A 339 1.85 -20.65 -66.99
CA GLY A 339 1.99 -19.90 -68.21
C GLY A 339 3.40 -19.51 -68.62
N ARG A 340 4.30 -20.49 -68.88
CA ARG A 340 5.38 -20.36 -69.89
C ARG A 340 5.84 -21.74 -70.33
N ALA A 341 5.35 -22.16 -71.49
CA ALA A 341 6.01 -22.99 -72.43
C ALA A 341 5.84 -22.38 -73.80
#